data_2fc8694d97f8fb419852999de9ae9584
#
_entry.id   2fc8694d97f8fb419852999de9ae9584
#
_cell.length_a   1.000
_cell.length_b   1.000
_cell.length_c   1.000
_cell.angle_alpha   90.00
_cell.angle_beta   90.00
_cell.angle_gamma   90.00
#
_symmetry.space_group_name_H-M   'P 1'
#
loop_
_entity.id
_entity.type
_entity.pdbx_description
1 polymer ?
#
loop_
_entity_poly.entity_id
_entity_poly.type
_entity_poly.pdbx_seq_one_letter_code
_entity_poly.pdbx_strand_id
1 'polypeptide(L)'
;MDIILGLPGEGINELRYTLDKIKELKPESLTVHSLAIKRAAALNIWREKYEDLKFENSDETVSLAQKYAGDIGCMPYYMYRQKNMAGNLENVGYSVPGKECIYNILIMEEKQTIIAMGAGASTKAVFDADQPSPRIERVENVKDLTSYISRINEMIERKRIFFDNNML
;
A
#
# COMPACT_ATOMS: atom_id res chain seq x y z
N MET A 1 5.61 10.97 -0.82
CA MET A 1 5.85 10.44 -2.19
C MET A 1 5.97 8.94 -2.11
N ASP A 2 5.72 8.23 -3.22
CA ASP A 2 5.81 6.76 -3.28
C ASP A 2 6.68 6.35 -4.45
N ILE A 3 7.52 5.33 -4.27
CA ILE A 3 8.30 4.67 -5.31
C ILE A 3 8.09 3.17 -5.28
N ILE A 4 8.31 2.52 -6.41
CA ILE A 4 8.21 1.06 -6.53
C ILE A 4 9.56 0.53 -7.02
N LEU A 5 10.16 -0.38 -6.25
CA LEU A 5 11.37 -1.11 -6.62
C LEU A 5 11.01 -2.33 -7.46
N GLY A 6 11.87 -2.66 -8.41
CA GLY A 6 11.72 -3.84 -9.26
C GLY A 6 10.73 -3.67 -10.41
N LEU A 7 10.55 -2.44 -10.91
CA LEU A 7 9.80 -2.21 -12.13
C LEU A 7 10.51 -2.84 -13.34
N PRO A 8 9.76 -3.31 -14.36
CA PRO A 8 10.35 -3.91 -15.55
C PRO A 8 11.33 -2.96 -16.25
N GLY A 9 12.56 -3.42 -16.48
CA GLY A 9 13.60 -2.64 -17.15
C GLY A 9 14.30 -1.61 -16.28
N GLU A 10 13.97 -1.52 -15.00
CA GLU A 10 14.67 -0.66 -14.03
C GLU A 10 15.62 -1.48 -13.16
N GLY A 11 16.87 -1.00 -13.08
CA GLY A 11 17.91 -1.52 -12.20
C GLY A 11 18.38 -0.48 -11.20
N ILE A 12 19.55 -0.73 -10.62
CA ILE A 12 20.13 0.13 -9.59
C ILE A 12 20.42 1.57 -10.08
N ASN A 13 20.73 1.75 -11.38
CA ASN A 13 21.04 3.05 -11.95
C ASN A 13 19.79 3.93 -12.10
N GLU A 14 18.69 3.35 -12.60
CA GLU A 14 17.39 4.02 -12.74
C GLU A 14 16.83 4.38 -11.35
N LEU A 15 16.96 3.46 -10.39
CA LEU A 15 16.60 3.73 -9.01
C LEU A 15 17.41 4.90 -8.44
N ARG A 16 18.74 4.91 -8.64
CA ARG A 16 19.60 6.00 -8.16
C ARG A 16 19.18 7.34 -8.73
N TYR A 17 18.92 7.38 -10.04
CA TYR A 17 18.43 8.59 -10.70
C TYR A 17 17.11 9.09 -10.09
N THR A 18 16.15 8.18 -9.88
CA THR A 18 14.87 8.49 -9.23
C THR A 18 15.06 9.04 -7.81
N LEU A 19 15.92 8.40 -7.02
CA LEU A 19 16.22 8.83 -5.65
C LEU A 19 16.93 10.19 -5.59
N ASP A 20 17.81 10.48 -6.54
CA ASP A 20 18.45 11.78 -6.66
C ASP A 20 17.41 12.89 -6.92
N LYS A 21 16.42 12.63 -7.79
CA LYS A 21 15.32 13.56 -8.02
C LYS A 21 14.42 13.74 -6.79
N ILE A 22 14.15 12.68 -6.05
CA ILE A 22 13.41 12.76 -4.78
C ILE A 22 14.18 13.61 -3.77
N LYS A 23 15.49 13.42 -3.68
CA LYS A 23 16.35 14.23 -2.78
C LYS A 23 16.32 15.73 -3.12
N GLU A 24 16.27 16.09 -4.42
CA GLU A 24 16.09 17.48 -4.86
C GLU A 24 14.75 18.06 -4.38
N LEU A 25 13.68 17.25 -4.41
CA LEU A 25 12.32 17.65 -4.01
C LEU A 25 12.11 17.74 -2.50
N LYS A 26 12.94 17.05 -1.70
CA LYS A 26 12.91 17.01 -0.22
C LYS A 26 11.51 16.74 0.34
N PRO A 27 10.86 15.63 0.00
CA PRO A 27 9.55 15.32 0.56
C PRO A 27 9.64 15.05 2.06
N GLU A 28 8.59 15.37 2.81
CA GLU A 28 8.49 15.07 4.24
C GLU A 28 8.19 13.58 4.52
N SER A 29 7.76 12.83 3.50
CA SER A 29 7.46 11.40 3.61
C SER A 29 7.74 10.68 2.29
N LEU A 30 8.32 9.48 2.38
CA LEU A 30 8.61 8.59 1.27
C LEU A 30 8.18 7.17 1.60
N THR A 31 7.35 6.56 0.76
CA THR A 31 7.06 5.14 0.85
C THR A 31 7.82 4.38 -0.23
N VAL A 32 8.54 3.36 0.17
CA VAL A 32 9.28 2.46 -0.73
C VAL A 32 8.50 1.15 -0.81
N HIS A 33 7.95 0.88 -1.98
CA HIS A 33 7.24 -0.36 -2.28
C HIS A 33 8.14 -1.32 -3.04
N SER A 34 8.03 -2.60 -2.75
CA SER A 34 8.56 -3.66 -3.61
C SER A 34 7.46 -4.16 -4.54
N LEU A 35 7.78 -4.32 -5.82
CA LEU A 35 6.81 -4.74 -6.82
C LEU A 35 6.18 -6.08 -6.42
N ALA A 36 4.86 -6.12 -6.32
CA ALA A 36 4.08 -7.33 -6.10
C ALA A 36 3.26 -7.65 -7.35
N ILE A 37 3.58 -8.76 -8.01
CA ILE A 37 2.89 -9.19 -9.23
C ILE A 37 1.63 -9.96 -8.83
N LYS A 38 0.47 -9.31 -8.95
CA LYS A 38 -0.83 -9.92 -8.68
C LYS A 38 -1.26 -10.81 -9.86
N ARG A 39 -2.02 -11.87 -9.58
CA ARG A 39 -2.49 -12.85 -10.58
C ARG A 39 -3.18 -12.21 -11.78
N ALA A 40 -4.01 -11.19 -11.55
CA ALA A 40 -4.76 -10.47 -12.60
C ALA A 40 -4.03 -9.23 -13.13
N ALA A 41 -2.76 -9.02 -12.78
CA ALA A 41 -1.99 -7.89 -13.30
C ALA A 41 -1.57 -8.14 -14.76
N ALA A 42 -1.53 -7.08 -15.57
CA ALA A 42 -1.10 -7.15 -16.96
C ALA A 42 0.30 -7.79 -17.11
N LEU A 43 1.22 -7.50 -16.19
CA LEU A 43 2.55 -8.12 -16.10
C LEU A 43 2.50 -9.66 -15.98
N ASN A 44 1.47 -10.21 -15.34
CA ASN A 44 1.31 -11.66 -15.21
C ASN A 44 0.54 -12.26 -16.40
N ILE A 45 -0.48 -11.55 -16.92
CA ILE A 45 -1.31 -11.99 -18.06
C ILE A 45 -0.50 -11.97 -19.36
N TRP A 46 0.34 -10.93 -19.53
CA TRP A 46 1.13 -10.71 -20.73
C TRP A 46 2.62 -11.01 -20.50
N ARG A 47 2.91 -12.03 -19.70
CA ARG A 47 4.27 -12.37 -19.26
C ARG A 47 5.28 -12.46 -20.42
N GLU A 48 4.87 -13.05 -21.54
CA GLU A 48 5.68 -13.15 -22.76
C GLU A 48 6.17 -11.80 -23.30
N LYS A 49 5.39 -10.71 -23.11
CA LYS A 49 5.79 -9.37 -23.54
C LYS A 49 6.87 -8.74 -22.65
N TYR A 50 7.10 -9.32 -21.48
CA TYR A 50 8.02 -8.79 -20.47
C TYR A 50 9.16 -9.77 -20.17
N GLU A 51 9.30 -10.88 -20.95
CA GLU A 51 10.32 -11.92 -20.71
C GLU A 51 11.74 -11.38 -20.83
N ASP A 52 11.97 -10.42 -21.72
CA ASP A 52 13.28 -9.80 -21.93
C ASP A 52 13.60 -8.69 -20.91
N LEU A 53 12.64 -8.29 -20.08
CA LEU A 53 12.84 -7.25 -19.09
C LEU A 53 13.32 -7.84 -17.75
N LYS A 54 14.46 -7.38 -17.31
CA LYS A 54 14.97 -7.73 -15.97
C LYS A 54 14.13 -7.01 -14.91
N PHE A 55 13.84 -7.73 -13.84
CA PHE A 55 13.23 -7.23 -12.63
C PHE A 55 14.30 -7.25 -11.53
N GLU A 56 14.87 -6.12 -11.23
CA GLU A 56 15.88 -6.03 -10.18
C GLU A 56 15.26 -5.51 -8.88
N ASN A 57 14.95 -6.43 -7.97
CA ASN A 57 14.59 -6.10 -6.60
C ASN A 57 15.45 -6.96 -5.67
N SER A 58 16.38 -6.32 -4.99
CA SER A 58 17.42 -6.96 -4.18
C SER A 58 17.61 -6.20 -2.87
N ASP A 59 18.32 -6.80 -1.93
CA ASP A 59 18.72 -6.13 -0.68
C ASP A 59 19.54 -4.86 -0.97
N GLU A 60 20.26 -4.82 -2.09
CA GLU A 60 21.04 -3.64 -2.49
C GLU A 60 20.12 -2.47 -2.86
N THR A 61 19.04 -2.71 -3.66
CA THR A 61 18.09 -1.67 -4.04
C THR A 61 17.33 -1.13 -2.83
N VAL A 62 16.93 -2.00 -1.91
CA VAL A 62 16.29 -1.62 -0.65
C VAL A 62 17.23 -0.80 0.23
N SER A 63 18.47 -1.25 0.40
CA SER A 63 19.47 -0.55 1.21
C SER A 63 19.80 0.83 0.63
N LEU A 64 19.84 0.96 -0.70
CA LEU A 64 20.03 2.25 -1.37
C LEU A 64 18.86 3.19 -1.07
N ALA A 65 17.62 2.72 -1.21
CA ALA A 65 16.43 3.53 -0.93
C ALA A 65 16.37 3.97 0.54
N GLN A 66 16.69 3.06 1.48
CA GLN A 66 16.77 3.37 2.90
C GLN A 66 17.82 4.45 3.20
N LYS A 67 19.00 4.34 2.59
CA LYS A 67 20.06 5.34 2.75
C LYS A 67 19.60 6.72 2.28
N TYR A 68 18.96 6.81 1.10
CA TYR A 68 18.46 8.08 0.57
C TYR A 68 17.33 8.66 1.44
N ALA A 69 16.43 7.83 1.98
CA ALA A 69 15.45 8.28 2.95
C ALA A 69 16.10 8.91 4.18
N GLY A 70 17.14 8.27 4.73
CA GLY A 70 17.93 8.84 5.83
C GLY A 70 18.62 10.15 5.47
N ASP A 71 19.20 10.24 4.26
CA ASP A 71 19.88 11.46 3.75
C ASP A 71 18.95 12.69 3.68
N ILE A 72 17.64 12.48 3.47
CA ILE A 72 16.62 13.56 3.49
C ILE A 72 15.97 13.76 4.86
N GLY A 73 16.48 13.09 5.91
CA GLY A 73 15.99 13.22 7.29
C GLY A 73 14.76 12.38 7.61
N CYS A 74 14.39 11.43 6.76
CA CYS A 74 13.27 10.54 6.99
C CYS A 74 13.70 9.27 7.75
N MET A 75 12.87 8.89 8.74
CA MET A 75 13.04 7.68 9.54
C MET A 75 11.92 6.68 9.21
N PRO A 76 12.18 5.35 9.26
CA PRO A 76 11.12 4.37 9.09
C PRO A 76 10.09 4.48 10.21
N TYR A 77 8.80 4.43 9.87
CA TYR A 77 7.71 4.51 10.86
C TYR A 77 6.64 3.43 10.71
N TYR A 78 6.55 2.78 9.56
CA TYR A 78 5.75 1.58 9.37
C TYR A 78 6.33 0.68 8.29
N MET A 79 6.00 -0.61 8.38
CA MET A 79 6.33 -1.60 7.35
C MET A 79 5.18 -2.59 7.17
N TYR A 80 5.05 -3.12 5.97
CA TYR A 80 4.13 -4.20 5.70
C TYR A 80 4.59 -5.08 4.55
N ARG A 81 4.18 -6.35 4.59
CA ARG A 81 4.48 -7.32 3.54
C ARG A 81 3.22 -7.72 2.79
N GLN A 82 3.28 -7.72 1.48
CA GLN A 82 2.23 -8.28 0.62
C GLN A 82 2.59 -9.71 0.18
N LYS A 83 1.57 -10.50 -0.13
CA LYS A 83 1.79 -11.81 -0.76
C LYS A 83 2.35 -11.62 -2.19
N ASN A 84 3.26 -12.52 -2.61
CA ASN A 84 3.86 -12.54 -3.95
C ASN A 84 4.73 -11.30 -4.28
N MET A 85 5.44 -10.79 -3.31
CA MET A 85 6.46 -9.76 -3.56
C MET A 85 7.75 -10.39 -4.10
N ALA A 86 8.36 -9.74 -5.07
CA ALA A 86 9.66 -10.14 -5.58
C ALA A 86 10.72 -10.00 -4.49
N GLY A 87 11.58 -11.00 -4.32
CA GLY A 87 12.67 -10.98 -3.33
C GLY A 87 12.24 -11.13 -1.87
N ASN A 88 10.94 -11.41 -1.58
CA ASN A 88 10.43 -11.54 -0.21
C ASN A 88 10.64 -10.29 0.67
N LEU A 89 10.81 -9.13 0.02
CA LEU A 89 11.10 -7.84 0.63
C LEU A 89 9.84 -7.15 1.16
N GLU A 90 10.01 -6.16 2.00
CA GLU A 90 8.93 -5.44 2.66
C GLU A 90 8.72 -4.06 2.06
N ASN A 91 7.50 -3.52 2.19
CA ASN A 91 7.23 -2.12 1.92
C ASN A 91 7.50 -1.33 3.19
N VAL A 92 8.21 -0.23 3.08
CA VAL A 92 8.59 0.59 4.22
C VAL A 92 8.19 2.04 3.99
N GLY A 93 7.48 2.62 4.94
CA GLY A 93 7.20 4.05 4.98
C GLY A 93 8.22 4.78 5.83
N TYR A 94 8.78 5.83 5.26
CA TYR A 94 9.73 6.74 5.91
C TYR A 94 9.10 8.12 6.04
N SER A 95 9.37 8.81 7.14
CA SER A 95 8.88 10.17 7.37
C SER A 95 9.87 11.01 8.17
N VAL A 96 9.88 12.30 7.93
CA VAL A 96 10.50 13.24 8.87
C VAL A 96 9.78 13.11 10.22
N PRO A 97 10.48 13.03 11.37
CA PRO A 97 9.85 12.91 12.67
C PRO A 97 8.79 14.01 12.92
N GLY A 98 7.60 13.60 13.37
CA GLY A 98 6.45 14.46 13.56
C GLY A 98 5.62 14.76 12.31
N LYS A 99 5.96 14.14 11.17
CA LYS A 99 5.22 14.26 9.89
C LYS A 99 4.68 12.90 9.41
N GLU A 100 4.63 11.92 10.30
CA GLU A 100 4.10 10.59 10.01
C GLU A 100 2.62 10.66 9.62
N CYS A 101 2.23 9.90 8.61
CA CYS A 101 0.83 9.78 8.21
C CYS A 101 0.07 8.92 9.22
N ILE A 102 -0.76 9.57 10.04
CA ILE A 102 -1.57 8.90 11.08
C ILE A 102 -2.46 7.81 10.48
N TYR A 103 -3.00 8.02 9.27
CA TYR A 103 -3.80 7.00 8.57
C TYR A 103 -3.00 5.70 8.36
N ASN A 104 -1.73 5.79 7.95
CA ASN A 104 -0.90 4.61 7.73
C ASN A 104 -0.65 3.86 9.03
N ILE A 105 -0.42 4.58 10.13
CA ILE A 105 -0.24 3.97 11.45
C ILE A 105 -1.51 3.26 11.89
N LEU A 106 -2.65 3.95 11.84
CA LEU A 106 -3.93 3.41 12.32
C LEU A 106 -4.42 2.20 11.51
N ILE A 107 -4.14 2.17 10.19
CA ILE A 107 -4.50 1.00 9.35
C ILE A 107 -3.60 -0.20 9.63
N MET A 108 -2.31 0.01 9.91
CA MET A 108 -1.36 -1.06 10.22
C MET A 108 -1.60 -1.63 11.63
N GLU A 109 -1.84 -0.76 12.60
CA GLU A 109 -2.13 -1.14 13.99
C GLU A 109 -3.56 -1.66 14.20
N GLU A 110 -4.41 -1.57 13.18
CA GLU A 110 -5.81 -2.01 13.24
C GLU A 110 -6.61 -1.38 14.40
N LYS A 111 -6.32 -0.10 14.69
CA LYS A 111 -6.89 0.64 15.82
C LYS A 111 -8.14 1.43 15.46
N GLN A 112 -8.47 1.57 14.17
CA GLN A 112 -9.58 2.41 13.75
C GLN A 112 -10.40 1.76 12.62
N THR A 113 -11.72 1.91 12.73
CA THR A 113 -12.65 1.61 11.63
C THR A 113 -12.39 2.57 10.46
N ILE A 114 -12.30 2.01 9.25
CA ILE A 114 -12.09 2.75 8.00
C ILE A 114 -13.28 2.48 7.09
N ILE A 115 -14.10 3.52 6.86
CA ILE A 115 -15.22 3.44 5.91
C ILE A 115 -14.68 3.72 4.51
N ALA A 116 -14.82 2.75 3.62
CA ALA A 116 -14.32 2.82 2.26
C ALA A 116 -15.43 3.14 1.26
N MET A 117 -15.12 4.04 0.32
CA MET A 117 -16.01 4.44 -0.78
C MET A 117 -15.33 4.10 -2.12
N GLY A 118 -16.12 3.85 -3.14
CA GLY A 118 -15.64 3.52 -4.49
C GLY A 118 -15.84 2.05 -4.86
N ALA A 119 -15.77 1.77 -6.16
CA ALA A 119 -15.85 0.41 -6.70
C ALA A 119 -14.69 -0.45 -6.19
N GLY A 120 -14.98 -1.65 -5.70
CA GLY A 120 -13.99 -2.58 -5.16
C GLY A 120 -13.38 -2.18 -3.82
N ALA A 121 -13.79 -1.06 -3.23
CA ALA A 121 -13.30 -0.65 -1.92
C ALA A 121 -13.88 -1.50 -0.78
N SER A 122 -13.09 -1.73 0.26
CA SER A 122 -13.44 -2.55 1.41
C SER A 122 -13.47 -1.70 2.68
N THR A 123 -14.64 -1.54 3.28
CA THR A 123 -14.78 -0.99 4.64
C THR A 123 -14.24 -2.01 5.63
N LYS A 124 -13.31 -1.59 6.49
CA LYS A 124 -12.77 -2.38 7.60
C LYS A 124 -13.32 -1.84 8.91
N ALA A 125 -14.20 -2.59 9.53
CA ALA A 125 -14.70 -2.29 10.88
C ALA A 125 -13.81 -2.95 11.92
N VAL A 126 -13.37 -2.18 12.89
CA VAL A 126 -12.58 -2.63 14.03
C VAL A 126 -13.42 -2.51 15.28
N PHE A 127 -13.66 -3.63 15.95
CA PHE A 127 -14.37 -3.71 17.22
C PHE A 127 -13.36 -4.08 18.31
N ASP A 128 -13.60 -3.58 19.51
CA ASP A 128 -12.72 -3.85 20.67
C ASP A 128 -11.25 -3.45 20.40
N ALA A 129 -11.04 -2.28 19.79
CA ALA A 129 -9.72 -1.78 19.35
C ALA A 129 -8.67 -1.69 20.49
N ASP A 130 -9.13 -1.63 21.76
CA ASP A 130 -8.28 -1.59 22.95
C ASP A 130 -7.80 -3.00 23.40
N GLN A 131 -8.40 -4.04 22.85
CA GLN A 131 -8.00 -5.42 23.16
C GLN A 131 -6.75 -5.83 22.36
N PRO A 132 -5.95 -6.78 22.87
CA PRO A 132 -4.77 -7.29 22.17
C PRO A 132 -5.08 -7.92 20.80
N SER A 133 -6.30 -8.42 20.61
CA SER A 133 -6.80 -9.05 19.38
C SER A 133 -8.17 -8.47 19.04
N PRO A 134 -8.24 -7.32 18.38
CA PRO A 134 -9.50 -6.72 18.00
C PRO A 134 -10.26 -7.60 16.98
N ARG A 135 -11.59 -7.59 17.06
CA ARG A 135 -12.43 -8.23 16.05
C ARG A 135 -12.51 -7.34 14.82
N ILE A 136 -12.16 -7.89 13.66
CA ILE A 136 -12.15 -7.16 12.40
C ILE A 136 -13.11 -7.79 11.42
N GLU A 137 -14.02 -6.98 10.91
CA GLU A 137 -14.97 -7.38 9.88
C GLU A 137 -14.87 -6.45 8.66
N ARG A 138 -15.33 -6.96 7.51
CA ARG A 138 -15.25 -6.21 6.25
C ARG A 138 -16.58 -6.19 5.53
N VAL A 139 -16.89 -5.01 4.94
CA VAL A 139 -18.01 -4.83 4.03
C VAL A 139 -17.50 -4.35 2.70
N GLU A 140 -17.60 -5.22 1.69
CA GLU A 140 -17.06 -4.99 0.36
C GLU A 140 -18.06 -4.25 -0.53
N ASN A 141 -17.58 -3.29 -1.32
CA ASN A 141 -18.30 -2.77 -2.46
C ASN A 141 -18.10 -3.67 -3.69
N VAL A 142 -19.05 -3.69 -4.61
CA VAL A 142 -18.88 -4.40 -5.88
C VAL A 142 -17.68 -3.83 -6.66
N LYS A 143 -16.93 -4.71 -7.34
CA LYS A 143 -15.67 -4.32 -8.00
C LYS A 143 -15.88 -3.65 -9.35
N ASP A 144 -16.90 -4.06 -10.09
CA ASP A 144 -17.21 -3.49 -11.39
C ASP A 144 -17.77 -2.08 -11.24
N LEU A 145 -17.23 -1.11 -11.99
CA LEU A 145 -17.58 0.30 -11.89
C LEU A 145 -19.03 0.55 -12.25
N THR A 146 -19.52 -0.05 -13.33
CA THR A 146 -20.90 0.14 -13.79
C THR A 146 -21.90 -0.42 -12.77
N SER A 147 -21.62 -1.60 -12.24
CA SER A 147 -22.39 -2.22 -11.15
C SER A 147 -22.35 -1.39 -9.88
N TYR A 148 -21.20 -0.79 -9.53
CA TYR A 148 -21.09 0.07 -8.37
C TYR A 148 -21.96 1.32 -8.50
N ILE A 149 -21.92 2.00 -9.64
CA ILE A 149 -22.71 3.21 -9.89
C ILE A 149 -24.21 2.90 -9.86
N SER A 150 -24.64 1.84 -10.55
CA SER A 150 -26.06 1.47 -10.63
C SER A 150 -26.64 0.94 -9.31
N ARG A 151 -25.80 0.40 -8.41
CA ARG A 151 -26.19 -0.19 -7.13
C ARG A 151 -25.67 0.61 -5.93
N ILE A 152 -25.40 1.90 -6.09
CA ILE A 152 -24.81 2.73 -5.02
C ILE A 152 -25.66 2.71 -3.74
N ASN A 153 -26.98 2.80 -3.86
CA ASN A 153 -27.89 2.78 -2.72
C ASN A 153 -27.83 1.44 -1.96
N GLU A 154 -27.67 0.33 -2.67
CA GLU A 154 -27.45 -0.98 -2.05
C GLU A 154 -26.13 -1.03 -1.27
N MET A 155 -25.04 -0.46 -1.81
CA MET A 155 -23.76 -0.40 -1.12
C MET A 155 -23.81 0.44 0.16
N ILE A 156 -24.59 1.52 0.14
CA ILE A 156 -24.84 2.36 1.32
C ILE A 156 -25.66 1.56 2.36
N GLU A 157 -26.76 0.97 1.92
CA GLU A 157 -27.67 0.22 2.82
C GLU A 157 -26.99 -1.00 3.47
N ARG A 158 -26.16 -1.73 2.72
CA ARG A 158 -25.37 -2.85 3.27
C ARG A 158 -24.47 -2.40 4.43
N LYS A 159 -23.81 -1.23 4.29
CA LYS A 159 -22.98 -0.67 5.35
C LYS A 159 -23.83 -0.22 6.55
N ARG A 160 -24.97 0.44 6.28
CA ARG A 160 -25.89 0.87 7.33
C ARG A 160 -26.36 -0.32 8.18
N ILE A 161 -26.91 -1.34 7.53
CA ILE A 161 -27.38 -2.57 8.20
C ILE A 161 -26.23 -3.25 8.98
N PHE A 162 -25.04 -3.29 8.36
CA PHE A 162 -23.89 -3.90 9.03
C PHE A 162 -23.53 -3.17 10.32
N PHE A 163 -23.47 -1.85 10.32
CA PHE A 163 -23.15 -1.09 11.52
C PHE A 163 -24.30 -1.11 12.53
N ASP A 164 -25.55 -1.00 12.10
CA ASP A 164 -26.72 -1.08 12.98
C ASP A 164 -26.73 -2.42 13.76
N ASN A 165 -26.37 -3.53 13.10
CA ASN A 165 -26.35 -4.85 13.73
C ASN A 165 -25.13 -5.12 14.62
N ASN A 166 -24.07 -4.33 14.53
CA ASN A 166 -22.80 -4.57 15.23
C ASN A 166 -22.42 -3.48 16.25
N MET A 167 -23.19 -2.40 16.31
CA MET A 167 -22.96 -1.30 17.27
C MET A 167 -23.87 -1.40 18.53
N LEU A 168 -24.56 -2.54 18.71
CA LEU A 168 -25.37 -2.82 19.88
C LEU A 168 -24.56 -3.50 20.98
#